data_2a3968be8d8520a3a7b2f80d08eae4a1
#
_entry.id   2a3968be8d8520a3a7b2f80d08eae4a1
#
_cell.length_a   1.000
_cell.length_b   1.000
_cell.length_c   1.000
_cell.angle_alpha   90.00
_cell.angle_beta   90.00
_cell.angle_gamma   90.00
#
_symmetry.space_group_name_H-M   'P 1'
#
loop_
_entity.id
_entity.type
_entity.pdbx_description
1 polymer ?
#
loop_
_entity_poly.entity_id
_entity_poly.type
_entity_poly.pdbx_seq_one_letter_code
_entity_poly.pdbx_strand_id
1 'polypeptide(L)'
;MWRDTPAGAVRIPASREREPTMSSPRAAKPPSSLHDALLFAAGAAVSTVLLLTLANPFAPSLPADARHDGADHTALHAAGSPAAGGGRTTFYDDPALSYTVDRPITGWDAKRAGWARAHPELSAAAAGVERVLMVSGSQPSPCGSPGGDHTLLRLLKNKADYCRLHGVQLLYNTALLRASMDRYWAKIPVIRAAMVAHPEAEWVWWVDSDAVLTDMDFRLPLRRYRGHNLVVHGWASLVYGATAGASRSWTSLNAGVFLIRNCQWSLDFMDAWAAMGPDSPEYRRWGAVLKSAFQDKVFDESDDQSALVYMLLQSGSPWRDKVFLESGYYFEGYWMEIVGRLGNITERYEAMERRPGSAALRRRHAEAEHVPHAAARNAALAGAGLAESGVNGWRRPFVTHFTGCQPCSGHRNEHYTGASCDEGMRRALNFADDQVLRAYGFRHAGPLSDDVQPLPFDYPAAASQ
;
A
#
# COMPACT_ATOMS: atom_id res chain seq x y z
N MET A 1 -28.89 37.96 -33.53
CA MET A 1 -30.08 38.76 -33.30
C MET A 1 -30.91 38.06 -32.23
N TRP A 2 -30.68 38.41 -30.98
CA TRP A 2 -31.67 38.34 -29.88
C TRP A 2 -31.09 39.16 -28.71
N ARG A 3 -31.96 40.06 -28.20
CA ARG A 3 -31.68 41.23 -27.42
C ARG A 3 -31.58 40.93 -25.92
N ASP A 4 -30.76 41.75 -25.25
CA ASP A 4 -30.65 41.92 -23.80
C ASP A 4 -31.95 42.29 -23.11
N THR A 5 -32.13 41.77 -21.88
CA THR A 5 -33.02 42.35 -20.89
C THR A 5 -32.36 42.25 -19.50
N PRO A 6 -32.30 43.35 -18.71
CA PRO A 6 -31.54 43.39 -17.48
C PRO A 6 -32.33 42.85 -16.27
N ALA A 7 -31.67 42.08 -15.42
CA ALA A 7 -32.23 41.59 -14.17
C ALA A 7 -32.10 42.64 -13.08
N GLY A 8 -33.19 42.90 -12.36
CA GLY A 8 -33.29 43.89 -11.29
C GLY A 8 -32.56 43.50 -10.01
N ALA A 9 -31.95 44.51 -9.40
CA ALA A 9 -31.28 44.42 -8.13
C ALA A 9 -32.27 44.35 -6.97
N VAL A 10 -32.20 43.25 -6.18
CA VAL A 10 -32.89 43.13 -4.88
C VAL A 10 -31.95 43.67 -3.80
N ARG A 11 -32.35 44.74 -3.12
CA ARG A 11 -31.70 45.27 -1.92
C ARG A 11 -32.03 44.45 -0.72
N ILE A 12 -30.99 43.92 -0.03
CA ILE A 12 -31.09 43.28 1.27
C ILE A 12 -30.78 44.34 2.34
N PRO A 13 -31.58 44.49 3.43
CA PRO A 13 -31.31 45.46 4.48
C PRO A 13 -30.17 44.98 5.41
N ALA A 14 -29.30 45.91 5.77
CA ALA A 14 -28.18 45.72 6.70
C ALA A 14 -28.71 45.42 8.13
N SER A 15 -28.38 44.27 8.67
CA SER A 15 -28.54 43.96 10.09
C SER A 15 -27.29 44.42 10.85
N ARG A 16 -27.52 45.26 11.90
CA ARG A 16 -26.48 45.72 12.84
C ARG A 16 -25.83 44.57 13.56
N GLU A 17 -24.57 44.38 13.37
CA GLU A 17 -23.72 43.53 14.20
C GLU A 17 -23.52 44.15 15.57
N ARG A 18 -23.87 43.43 16.66
CA ARG A 18 -23.44 43.77 18.03
C ARG A 18 -22.06 43.10 18.22
N GLU A 19 -21.07 43.89 18.55
CA GLU A 19 -19.78 43.39 19.02
C GLU A 19 -19.94 42.56 20.29
N PRO A 20 -19.28 41.36 20.37
CA PRO A 20 -19.17 40.66 21.64
C PRO A 20 -18.02 41.28 22.46
N THR A 21 -18.35 41.76 23.62
CA THR A 21 -17.41 42.17 24.67
C THR A 21 -16.50 41.02 25.06
N MET A 22 -15.21 41.17 24.86
CA MET A 22 -14.16 40.28 25.34
C MET A 22 -14.14 40.26 26.87
N SER A 23 -14.54 39.12 27.48
CA SER A 23 -14.27 38.80 28.86
C SER A 23 -12.83 38.34 29.04
N SER A 24 -12.07 39.03 29.87
CA SER A 24 -10.70 38.69 30.26
C SER A 24 -10.61 37.26 30.83
N PRO A 25 -9.55 36.47 30.54
CA PRO A 25 -9.36 35.19 31.18
C PRO A 25 -9.03 35.39 32.67
N ARG A 26 -9.87 34.85 33.56
CA ARG A 26 -9.58 34.74 34.97
C ARG A 26 -8.31 33.89 35.16
N ALA A 27 -7.28 34.49 35.75
CA ALA A 27 -6.10 33.81 36.21
C ALA A 27 -6.47 32.68 37.18
N ALA A 28 -6.03 31.47 36.90
CA ALA A 28 -6.15 30.33 37.79
C ALA A 28 -5.35 30.60 39.05
N LYS A 29 -6.02 30.47 40.24
CA LYS A 29 -5.36 30.54 41.55
C LYS A 29 -4.37 29.38 41.69
N PRO A 30 -3.17 29.58 42.28
CA PRO A 30 -2.23 28.49 42.56
C PRO A 30 -2.84 27.54 43.64
N PRO A 31 -2.48 26.23 43.60
CA PRO A 31 -2.98 25.25 44.56
C PRO A 31 -2.53 25.61 45.96
N SER A 32 -3.48 25.60 46.90
CA SER A 32 -3.31 26.18 48.23
C SER A 32 -3.06 25.16 49.35
N SER A 33 -2.55 23.95 49.06
CA SER A 33 -2.22 23.05 50.16
C SER A 33 -0.94 22.23 49.90
N LEU A 34 -0.09 22.15 50.91
CA LEU A 34 1.07 21.28 51.00
C LEU A 34 0.72 19.81 50.69
N HIS A 35 -0.54 19.44 50.95
CA HIS A 35 -1.10 18.12 50.72
C HIS A 35 -1.20 17.75 49.23
N ASP A 36 -1.60 18.68 48.37
CA ASP A 36 -1.72 18.45 46.95
C ASP A 36 -0.34 18.32 46.28
N ALA A 37 0.65 19.07 46.76
CA ALA A 37 2.03 18.97 46.35
C ALA A 37 2.65 17.62 46.74
N LEU A 38 2.35 17.11 47.91
CA LEU A 38 2.80 15.80 48.41
C LEU A 38 2.13 14.64 47.63
N LEU A 39 0.87 14.74 47.28
CA LEU A 39 0.16 13.75 46.47
C LEU A 39 0.71 13.72 45.04
N PHE A 40 1.06 14.87 44.46
CA PHE A 40 1.66 14.94 43.16
C PHE A 40 3.08 14.35 43.14
N ALA A 41 3.88 14.62 44.18
CA ALA A 41 5.22 14.06 44.32
C ALA A 41 5.19 12.53 44.55
N ALA A 42 4.23 12.04 45.35
CA ALA A 42 4.03 10.61 45.57
C ALA A 42 3.57 9.89 44.27
N GLY A 43 2.64 10.50 43.53
CA GLY A 43 2.21 9.97 42.22
C GLY A 43 3.35 9.89 41.19
N ALA A 44 4.18 10.93 41.13
CA ALA A 44 5.35 10.95 40.25
C ALA A 44 6.37 9.90 40.64
N ALA A 45 6.63 9.71 41.95
CA ALA A 45 7.56 8.68 42.43
C ALA A 45 7.07 7.24 42.10
N VAL A 46 5.77 6.96 42.30
CA VAL A 46 5.16 5.66 41.97
C VAL A 46 5.23 5.42 40.44
N SER A 47 4.94 6.42 39.62
CA SER A 47 5.02 6.31 38.16
C SER A 47 6.45 6.05 37.69
N THR A 48 7.44 6.70 38.31
CA THR A 48 8.86 6.50 37.98
C THR A 48 9.32 5.10 38.39
N VAL A 49 8.92 4.58 39.55
CA VAL A 49 9.22 3.22 39.98
C VAL A 49 8.56 2.18 39.07
N LEU A 50 7.30 2.40 38.66
CA LEU A 50 6.59 1.54 37.70
C LEU A 50 7.28 1.53 36.33
N LEU A 51 7.70 2.69 35.84
CA LEU A 51 8.45 2.80 34.58
C LEU A 51 9.80 2.09 34.66
N LEU A 52 10.52 2.18 35.78
CA LEU A 52 11.80 1.50 35.98
C LEU A 52 11.66 -0.01 36.18
N THR A 53 10.53 -0.49 36.73
CA THR A 53 10.26 -1.93 36.87
C THR A 53 9.69 -2.56 35.62
N LEU A 54 9.02 -1.78 34.74
CA LEU A 54 8.49 -2.22 33.46
C LEU A 54 9.51 -2.05 32.29
N ALA A 55 10.57 -1.31 32.52
CA ALA A 55 11.60 -1.04 31.49
C ALA A 55 12.64 -2.15 31.40
N ASN A 56 12.30 -3.38 31.28
CA ASN A 56 12.98 -4.41 30.51
C ASN A 56 12.51 -5.85 30.77
N PRO A 57 11.35 -6.29 30.28
CA PRO A 57 10.95 -7.70 30.37
C PRO A 57 11.67 -8.59 29.34
N PHE A 58 12.56 -8.04 28.49
CA PHE A 58 13.22 -8.78 27.41
C PHE A 58 14.76 -8.69 27.43
N ALA A 59 15.37 -8.36 28.57
CA ALA A 59 16.81 -8.55 28.68
C ALA A 59 17.10 -10.05 28.75
N PRO A 60 17.83 -10.64 27.80
CA PRO A 60 18.28 -12.02 27.94
C PRO A 60 19.14 -12.13 29.17
N SER A 61 18.77 -13.00 30.11
CA SER A 61 19.58 -13.36 31.25
C SER A 61 20.87 -14.03 30.75
N LEU A 62 21.98 -13.32 30.78
CA LEU A 62 23.30 -13.90 30.59
C LEU A 62 23.59 -14.75 31.83
N PRO A 63 24.06 -16.01 31.66
CA PRO A 63 24.51 -16.82 32.81
C PRO A 63 25.66 -16.12 33.48
N ALA A 64 25.54 -15.91 34.79
CA ALA A 64 26.58 -15.43 35.65
C ALA A 64 27.59 -16.56 35.87
N ASP A 65 28.61 -16.63 35.04
CA ASP A 65 29.94 -17.20 35.38
C ASP A 65 30.84 -17.12 34.12
N ALA A 66 31.50 -15.98 33.97
CA ALA A 66 32.76 -15.89 33.26
C ALA A 66 33.60 -14.79 33.92
N ARG A 67 34.52 -15.22 34.76
CA ARG A 67 35.56 -14.34 35.31
C ARG A 67 36.33 -13.76 34.14
N HIS A 68 36.40 -12.43 34.07
CA HIS A 68 37.31 -11.71 33.21
C HIS A 68 38.75 -11.95 33.67
N ASP A 69 39.44 -12.79 32.95
CA ASP A 69 40.90 -12.67 32.84
C ASP A 69 41.19 -11.77 31.66
N GLY A 70 41.82 -10.65 31.93
CA GLY A 70 42.26 -9.69 30.94
C GLY A 70 43.28 -10.31 29.99
N ALA A 71 42.85 -10.62 28.77
CA ALA A 71 43.75 -10.97 27.70
C ALA A 71 43.41 -10.06 26.48
N ASP A 72 44.45 -9.41 26.13
CA ASP A 72 44.75 -8.54 25.02
C ASP A 72 43.91 -8.77 23.74
N HIS A 73 43.07 -7.82 23.37
CA HIS A 73 42.23 -7.82 22.15
C HIS A 73 42.98 -7.60 20.83
N THR A 74 44.32 -7.65 20.86
CA THR A 74 45.20 -7.46 19.69
C THR A 74 45.63 -8.76 19.00
N ALA A 75 45.23 -9.94 19.51
CA ALA A 75 45.74 -11.22 18.98
C ALA A 75 44.76 -11.99 18.06
N LEU A 76 43.57 -11.47 17.74
CA LEU A 76 42.59 -12.18 16.89
C LEU A 76 42.69 -11.86 15.38
N HIS A 77 43.66 -11.04 14.97
CA HIS A 77 43.89 -10.72 13.55
C HIS A 77 45.11 -11.41 12.92
N ALA A 78 45.76 -12.31 13.62
CA ALA A 78 46.97 -12.98 13.13
C ALA A 78 46.92 -14.50 13.24
N ALA A 79 45.89 -15.11 12.66
CA ALA A 79 45.88 -16.56 12.44
C ALA A 79 45.32 -16.90 11.09
N GLY A 80 46.23 -17.08 10.12
CA GLY A 80 45.96 -17.81 8.87
C GLY A 80 45.39 -16.96 7.75
N SER A 81 46.25 -16.32 6.97
CA SER A 81 45.96 -16.04 5.58
C SER A 81 45.74 -17.37 4.86
N PRO A 82 44.53 -17.73 4.40
CA PRO A 82 44.41 -18.73 3.35
C PRO A 82 44.78 -18.05 2.04
N ALA A 83 45.61 -18.73 1.27
CA ALA A 83 46.01 -18.38 -0.07
C ALA A 83 44.82 -17.99 -0.93
N ALA A 84 45.04 -17.02 -1.80
CA ALA A 84 44.32 -16.60 -2.99
C ALA A 84 43.09 -17.47 -3.41
N GLY A 85 41.98 -17.19 -2.77
CA GLY A 85 40.65 -17.66 -3.17
C GLY A 85 39.68 -16.54 -2.82
N GLY A 86 38.97 -15.99 -3.82
CA GLY A 86 38.14 -14.80 -3.74
C GLY A 86 37.43 -14.63 -2.40
N GLY A 87 37.73 -13.55 -1.70
CA GLY A 87 37.11 -13.20 -0.45
C GLY A 87 35.59 -13.26 -0.60
N ARG A 88 34.94 -14.11 0.18
CA ARG A 88 33.50 -14.15 0.26
C ARG A 88 33.05 -12.88 0.98
N THR A 89 32.80 -11.83 0.20
CA THR A 89 32.05 -10.69 0.73
C THR A 89 30.67 -11.20 1.14
N THR A 90 30.23 -10.84 2.34
CA THR A 90 28.84 -11.07 2.73
C THR A 90 27.94 -10.19 1.89
N PHE A 91 26.65 -10.48 1.85
CA PHE A 91 25.67 -9.66 1.18
C PHE A 91 25.77 -8.16 1.55
N TYR A 92 26.02 -7.84 2.84
CA TYR A 92 26.09 -6.47 3.35
C TYR A 92 27.45 -5.80 3.08
N ASP A 93 28.49 -6.56 2.80
CA ASP A 93 29.84 -6.06 2.57
C ASP A 93 30.13 -5.86 1.08
N ASP A 94 29.15 -6.10 0.19
CA ASP A 94 29.32 -5.91 -1.24
C ASP A 94 28.95 -4.47 -1.65
N PRO A 95 29.96 -3.59 -1.86
CA PRO A 95 29.73 -2.20 -2.23
C PRO A 95 29.18 -2.02 -3.65
N ALA A 96 29.16 -3.09 -4.45
CA ALA A 96 28.57 -3.09 -5.76
C ALA A 96 27.03 -3.12 -5.73
N LEU A 97 26.44 -3.56 -4.58
CA LEU A 97 24.99 -3.52 -4.41
C LEU A 97 24.52 -2.08 -4.24
N SER A 98 23.68 -1.64 -5.14
CA SER A 98 23.11 -0.31 -5.16
C SER A 98 21.68 -0.34 -5.68
N TYR A 99 20.82 0.50 -5.14
CA TYR A 99 19.46 0.70 -5.65
C TYR A 99 19.43 1.62 -6.87
N THR A 100 20.51 2.31 -7.17
CA THR A 100 20.57 3.26 -8.29
C THR A 100 20.56 2.52 -9.64
N VAL A 101 19.78 3.04 -10.60
CA VAL A 101 19.61 2.41 -11.91
C VAL A 101 20.83 2.54 -12.84
N ASP A 102 21.79 3.39 -12.51
CA ASP A 102 23.07 3.56 -13.19
C ASP A 102 24.12 2.50 -12.82
N ARG A 103 23.81 1.65 -11.85
CA ARG A 103 24.67 0.55 -11.39
C ARG A 103 23.93 -0.78 -11.50
N PRO A 104 24.11 -1.53 -12.59
CA PRO A 104 23.46 -2.82 -12.74
C PRO A 104 23.92 -3.80 -11.66
N ILE A 105 22.97 -4.53 -11.11
CA ILE A 105 23.24 -5.60 -10.13
C ILE A 105 23.30 -6.92 -10.89
N THR A 106 24.39 -7.66 -10.74
CA THR A 106 24.58 -8.96 -11.38
C THR A 106 24.74 -10.07 -10.35
N GLY A 107 24.36 -11.30 -10.74
CA GLY A 107 24.47 -12.47 -9.88
C GLY A 107 23.57 -12.43 -8.66
N TRP A 108 22.47 -11.67 -8.71
CA TRP A 108 21.55 -11.46 -7.57
C TRP A 108 20.95 -12.77 -7.05
N ASP A 109 20.54 -13.66 -7.93
CA ASP A 109 19.95 -14.94 -7.52
C ASP A 109 20.96 -15.80 -6.72
N ALA A 110 22.24 -15.77 -7.10
CA ALA A 110 23.29 -16.48 -6.35
C ALA A 110 23.57 -15.82 -5.00
N LYS A 111 23.59 -14.49 -4.92
CA LYS A 111 23.77 -13.72 -3.69
C LYS A 111 22.60 -13.99 -2.72
N ARG A 112 21.37 -13.91 -3.23
CA ARG A 112 20.15 -14.16 -2.48
C ARG A 112 20.09 -15.62 -1.99
N ALA A 113 20.44 -16.59 -2.83
CA ALA A 113 20.52 -17.99 -2.41
C ALA A 113 21.60 -18.23 -1.35
N GLY A 114 22.71 -17.52 -1.43
CA GLY A 114 23.77 -17.54 -0.39
C GLY A 114 23.26 -17.02 0.94
N TRP A 115 22.55 -15.90 0.91
CA TRP A 115 21.93 -15.30 2.09
C TRP A 115 20.89 -16.26 2.72
N ALA A 116 20.01 -16.86 1.92
CA ALA A 116 18.99 -17.79 2.39
C ALA A 116 19.56 -19.04 3.05
N ARG A 117 20.72 -19.53 2.59
CA ARG A 117 21.45 -20.62 3.25
C ARG A 117 22.01 -20.23 4.61
N ALA A 118 22.41 -18.96 4.77
CA ALA A 118 22.90 -18.46 6.05
C ALA A 118 21.77 -18.14 7.05
N HIS A 119 20.53 -17.95 6.54
CA HIS A 119 19.33 -17.60 7.33
C HIS A 119 18.17 -18.53 7.01
N PRO A 120 18.29 -19.84 7.28
CA PRO A 120 17.28 -20.84 6.87
C PRO A 120 15.91 -20.58 7.52
N GLU A 121 15.87 -20.00 8.71
CA GLU A 121 14.65 -19.64 9.44
C GLU A 121 13.81 -18.54 8.73
N LEU A 122 14.45 -17.74 7.89
CA LEU A 122 13.79 -16.67 7.12
C LEU A 122 13.41 -17.12 5.70
N SER A 123 13.78 -18.32 5.31
CA SER A 123 13.47 -18.85 3.98
C SER A 123 11.98 -19.16 3.81
N ALA A 124 11.48 -19.06 2.56
CA ALA A 124 10.10 -19.48 2.22
C ALA A 124 9.85 -20.96 2.51
N ALA A 125 10.88 -21.79 2.41
CA ALA A 125 10.79 -23.23 2.73
C ALA A 125 10.48 -23.45 4.22
N ALA A 126 11.10 -22.70 5.12
CA ALA A 126 10.82 -22.78 6.55
C ALA A 126 9.44 -22.22 6.90
N ALA A 127 9.01 -21.14 6.24
CA ALA A 127 7.70 -20.54 6.45
C ALA A 127 6.54 -21.34 5.83
N GLY A 128 6.81 -22.23 4.87
CA GLY A 128 5.80 -22.96 4.09
C GLY A 128 4.99 -22.07 3.13
N VAL A 129 5.29 -20.77 3.07
CA VAL A 129 4.62 -19.77 2.22
C VAL A 129 5.65 -18.81 1.64
N GLU A 130 5.38 -18.29 0.44
CA GLU A 130 6.20 -17.23 -0.16
C GLU A 130 6.01 -15.92 0.63
N ARG A 131 7.09 -15.26 0.98
CA ARG A 131 7.07 -13.98 1.69
C ARG A 131 6.82 -12.84 0.73
N VAL A 132 5.89 -11.97 1.11
CA VAL A 132 5.54 -10.77 0.36
C VAL A 132 5.95 -9.55 1.17
N LEU A 133 6.64 -8.62 0.52
CA LEU A 133 6.90 -7.28 1.04
C LEU A 133 6.04 -6.30 0.24
N MET A 134 5.03 -5.70 0.88
CA MET A 134 4.30 -4.59 0.29
C MET A 134 5.18 -3.34 0.36
N VAL A 135 5.33 -2.68 -0.77
CA VAL A 135 6.05 -1.41 -0.89
C VAL A 135 5.08 -0.36 -1.40
N SER A 136 5.01 0.74 -0.72
CA SER A 136 4.25 1.93 -1.11
C SER A 136 5.05 3.16 -0.75
N GLY A 137 4.59 4.33 -1.15
CA GLY A 137 5.28 5.55 -0.79
C GLY A 137 4.54 6.79 -1.24
N SER A 138 4.98 7.92 -0.71
CA SER A 138 4.47 9.25 -1.06
C SER A 138 5.63 10.24 -1.19
N GLN A 139 5.31 11.47 -1.57
CA GLN A 139 6.28 12.55 -1.67
C GLN A 139 6.99 12.80 -0.32
N PRO A 140 8.23 13.35 -0.33
CA PRO A 140 9.04 13.56 0.85
C PRO A 140 8.64 14.79 1.69
N SER A 141 7.64 15.55 1.26
CA SER A 141 7.19 16.79 1.90
C SER A 141 5.72 16.67 2.34
N PRO A 142 5.27 17.46 3.32
CA PRO A 142 3.85 17.58 3.65
C PRO A 142 3.01 17.93 2.41
N CYS A 143 1.75 17.57 2.44
CA CYS A 143 0.79 17.89 1.40
C CYS A 143 0.49 19.40 1.35
N GLY A 144 -0.05 19.88 0.25
CA GLY A 144 -0.44 21.27 0.08
C GLY A 144 -1.59 21.72 0.98
N SER A 145 -2.25 20.79 1.68
CA SER A 145 -3.34 21.06 2.60
C SER A 145 -3.41 20.04 3.74
N PRO A 146 -3.94 20.43 4.93
CA PRO A 146 -4.17 19.49 6.03
C PRO A 146 -5.11 18.34 5.65
N GLY A 147 -6.09 18.57 4.77
CA GLY A 147 -6.98 17.54 4.25
C GLY A 147 -6.24 16.48 3.43
N GLY A 148 -5.26 16.91 2.62
CA GLY A 148 -4.38 16.03 1.87
C GLY A 148 -3.53 15.15 2.78
N ASP A 149 -2.91 15.73 3.81
CA ASP A 149 -2.14 14.99 4.82
C ASP A 149 -3.01 13.96 5.54
N HIS A 150 -4.22 14.33 5.94
CA HIS A 150 -5.15 13.43 6.60
C HIS A 150 -5.56 12.27 5.68
N THR A 151 -5.88 12.55 4.43
CA THR A 151 -6.23 11.51 3.45
C THR A 151 -5.06 10.56 3.23
N LEU A 152 -3.84 11.10 3.10
CA LEU A 152 -2.63 10.29 2.94
C LEU A 152 -2.38 9.38 4.15
N LEU A 153 -2.60 9.88 5.36
CA LEU A 153 -2.52 9.10 6.59
C LEU A 153 -3.53 7.95 6.61
N ARG A 154 -4.76 8.18 6.15
CA ARG A 154 -5.78 7.13 6.04
C ARG A 154 -5.42 6.07 4.99
N LEU A 155 -4.84 6.49 3.86
CA LEU A 155 -4.33 5.58 2.83
C LEU A 155 -3.17 4.72 3.34
N LEU A 156 -2.28 5.29 4.16
CA LEU A 156 -1.23 4.54 4.85
C LEU A 156 -1.83 3.54 5.86
N LYS A 157 -2.78 4.00 6.69
CA LYS A 157 -3.48 3.14 7.65
C LYS A 157 -4.13 1.94 6.97
N ASN A 158 -4.81 2.14 5.85
CA ASN A 158 -5.45 1.08 5.08
C ASN A 158 -4.45 -0.04 4.68
N LYS A 159 -3.28 0.35 4.18
CA LYS A 159 -2.21 -0.59 3.83
C LYS A 159 -1.64 -1.29 5.06
N ALA A 160 -1.42 -0.55 6.15
CA ALA A 160 -0.91 -1.10 7.41
C ALA A 160 -1.89 -2.12 8.02
N ASP A 161 -3.19 -1.82 8.01
CA ASP A 161 -4.23 -2.74 8.51
C ASP A 161 -4.28 -4.03 7.69
N TYR A 162 -4.27 -3.93 6.36
CA TYR A 162 -4.22 -5.11 5.50
C TYR A 162 -2.96 -5.95 5.76
N CYS A 163 -1.80 -5.31 5.81
CA CYS A 163 -0.53 -5.99 6.05
C CYS A 163 -0.53 -6.72 7.40
N ARG A 164 -1.03 -6.07 8.45
CA ARG A 164 -1.19 -6.67 9.78
C ARG A 164 -2.11 -7.89 9.76
N LEU A 165 -3.27 -7.80 9.11
CA LEU A 165 -4.24 -8.88 9.04
C LEU A 165 -3.71 -10.11 8.28
N HIS A 166 -2.83 -9.91 7.31
CA HIS A 166 -2.32 -10.98 6.45
C HIS A 166 -0.89 -11.42 6.76
N GLY A 167 -0.23 -10.81 7.75
CA GLY A 167 1.17 -11.09 8.08
C GLY A 167 2.14 -10.68 6.95
N VAL A 168 1.79 -9.65 6.19
CA VAL A 168 2.61 -9.06 5.13
C VAL A 168 3.45 -7.94 5.73
N GLN A 169 4.72 -7.86 5.36
CA GLN A 169 5.58 -6.74 5.76
C GLN A 169 5.23 -5.51 4.93
N LEU A 170 5.28 -4.32 5.54
CA LEU A 170 5.05 -3.03 4.87
C LEU A 170 6.31 -2.18 4.92
N LEU A 171 6.78 -1.78 3.75
CA LEU A 171 7.77 -0.70 3.59
C LEU A 171 7.06 0.51 2.98
N TYR A 172 6.93 1.58 3.76
CA TYR A 172 6.35 2.83 3.27
C TYR A 172 7.46 3.86 3.10
N ASN A 173 7.76 4.22 1.86
CA ASN A 173 8.86 5.11 1.52
C ASN A 173 8.38 6.56 1.34
N THR A 174 9.05 7.48 2.03
CA THR A 174 8.86 8.93 1.86
C THR A 174 10.13 9.63 1.37
N ALA A 175 11.16 8.88 1.00
CA ALA A 175 12.41 9.43 0.51
C ALA A 175 12.44 9.45 -1.03
N LEU A 176 12.93 10.55 -1.61
CA LEU A 176 13.23 10.62 -3.02
C LEU A 176 14.65 10.08 -3.26
N LEU A 177 14.75 8.78 -3.56
CA LEU A 177 16.04 8.08 -3.68
C LEU A 177 16.85 8.54 -4.91
N ARG A 178 16.17 9.07 -5.92
CA ARG A 178 16.80 9.63 -7.12
C ARG A 178 16.02 10.86 -7.57
N ALA A 179 16.66 12.04 -7.56
CA ALA A 179 15.96 13.30 -7.80
C ALA A 179 15.35 13.43 -9.22
N SER A 180 15.99 12.83 -10.21
CA SER A 180 15.49 12.80 -11.60
C SER A 180 14.35 11.79 -11.82
N MET A 181 14.30 10.73 -11.02
CA MET A 181 13.25 9.70 -11.06
C MET A 181 12.15 10.10 -10.07
N ASP A 182 11.41 11.16 -10.35
CA ASP A 182 10.32 11.67 -9.53
C ASP A 182 8.95 11.13 -9.95
N ARG A 183 7.91 11.49 -9.21
CA ARG A 183 6.51 11.10 -9.48
C ARG A 183 6.36 9.57 -9.66
N TYR A 184 5.72 9.14 -10.74
CA TYR A 184 5.48 7.72 -11.04
C TYR A 184 6.77 6.93 -11.33
N TRP A 185 7.87 7.58 -11.74
CA TRP A 185 9.16 6.93 -11.94
C TRP A 185 9.91 6.62 -10.64
N ALA A 186 9.57 7.30 -9.53
CA ALA A 186 10.21 7.10 -8.24
C ALA A 186 10.06 5.66 -7.69
N LYS A 187 9.05 4.93 -8.17
CA LYS A 187 8.83 3.53 -7.76
C LYS A 187 10.01 2.61 -8.11
N ILE A 188 10.70 2.83 -9.22
CA ILE A 188 11.77 1.95 -9.68
C ILE A 188 12.95 1.90 -8.70
N PRO A 189 13.61 3.02 -8.33
CA PRO A 189 14.68 2.97 -7.33
C PRO A 189 14.21 2.48 -5.96
N VAL A 190 12.95 2.77 -5.57
CA VAL A 190 12.39 2.28 -4.31
C VAL A 190 12.22 0.77 -4.30
N ILE A 191 11.71 0.18 -5.38
CA ILE A 191 11.54 -1.27 -5.51
C ILE A 191 12.90 -1.96 -5.55
N ARG A 192 13.89 -1.41 -6.27
CA ARG A 192 15.26 -1.94 -6.28
C ARG A 192 15.87 -1.93 -4.88
N ALA A 193 15.72 -0.81 -4.16
CA ALA A 193 16.18 -0.71 -2.77
C ALA A 193 15.49 -1.77 -1.88
N ALA A 194 14.18 -1.94 -2.03
CA ALA A 194 13.42 -2.94 -1.28
C ALA A 194 13.90 -4.37 -1.58
N MET A 195 14.13 -4.73 -2.85
CA MET A 195 14.65 -6.05 -3.23
C MET A 195 16.00 -6.34 -2.61
N VAL A 196 16.91 -5.37 -2.65
CA VAL A 196 18.29 -5.53 -2.14
C VAL A 196 18.29 -5.58 -0.61
N ALA A 197 17.48 -4.75 0.05
CA ALA A 197 17.40 -4.70 1.51
C ALA A 197 16.64 -5.90 2.12
N HIS A 198 15.79 -6.58 1.34
CA HIS A 198 14.91 -7.66 1.80
C HIS A 198 15.11 -8.94 0.97
N PRO A 199 16.29 -9.59 1.08
CA PRO A 199 16.57 -10.82 0.34
C PRO A 199 15.66 -11.99 0.74
N GLU A 200 15.01 -11.92 1.90
CA GLU A 200 14.02 -12.89 2.39
C GLU A 200 12.67 -12.82 1.64
N ALA A 201 12.36 -11.68 1.03
CA ALA A 201 11.11 -11.53 0.29
C ALA A 201 11.19 -12.22 -1.06
N GLU A 202 10.25 -13.11 -1.37
CA GLU A 202 10.09 -13.71 -2.70
C GLU A 202 9.40 -12.75 -3.66
N TRP A 203 8.49 -11.93 -3.14
CA TRP A 203 7.73 -10.97 -3.91
C TRP A 203 7.82 -9.59 -3.29
N VAL A 204 8.07 -8.59 -4.10
CA VAL A 204 7.81 -7.18 -3.79
C VAL A 204 6.46 -6.82 -4.43
N TRP A 205 5.54 -6.33 -3.63
CA TRP A 205 4.23 -5.89 -4.07
C TRP A 205 4.16 -4.37 -4.01
N TRP A 206 4.27 -3.74 -5.17
CA TRP A 206 4.08 -2.30 -5.28
C TRP A 206 2.61 -1.95 -5.25
N VAL A 207 2.25 -0.94 -4.46
CA VAL A 207 0.90 -0.38 -4.34
C VAL A 207 1.02 1.14 -4.28
N ASP A 208 0.54 1.84 -5.28
CA ASP A 208 0.55 3.31 -5.30
C ASP A 208 -0.14 3.90 -4.06
N SER A 209 0.28 5.09 -3.65
CA SER A 209 -0.24 5.73 -2.43
C SER A 209 -1.75 5.95 -2.46
N ASP A 210 -2.31 6.26 -3.63
CA ASP A 210 -3.73 6.53 -3.90
C ASP A 210 -4.57 5.27 -4.21
N ALA A 211 -4.01 4.07 -4.04
CA ALA A 211 -4.72 2.81 -4.11
C ALA A 211 -5.23 2.38 -2.73
N VAL A 212 -6.50 2.01 -2.63
CA VAL A 212 -7.18 1.53 -1.41
C VAL A 212 -7.41 0.03 -1.52
N LEU A 213 -6.95 -0.74 -0.52
CA LEU A 213 -7.29 -2.15 -0.37
C LEU A 213 -8.72 -2.23 0.15
N THR A 214 -9.67 -2.57 -0.71
CA THR A 214 -11.10 -2.54 -0.40
C THR A 214 -11.70 -3.90 -0.03
N ASP A 215 -11.01 -5.02 -0.28
CA ASP A 215 -11.34 -6.33 0.31
C ASP A 215 -10.27 -6.73 1.32
N MET A 216 -10.52 -6.44 2.59
CA MET A 216 -9.59 -6.73 3.69
C MET A 216 -9.47 -8.23 4.00
N ASP A 217 -10.38 -9.06 3.49
CA ASP A 217 -10.35 -10.52 3.65
C ASP A 217 -9.62 -11.23 2.50
N PHE A 218 -9.32 -10.55 1.40
CA PHE A 218 -8.74 -11.16 0.22
C PHE A 218 -7.26 -11.50 0.43
N ARG A 219 -6.85 -12.70 0.04
CA ARG A 219 -5.45 -13.12 0.02
C ARG A 219 -4.96 -13.29 -1.41
N LEU A 220 -3.76 -12.77 -1.68
CA LEU A 220 -3.12 -12.91 -2.98
C LEU A 220 -2.95 -14.39 -3.36
N PRO A 221 -3.42 -14.82 -4.55
CA PRO A 221 -3.33 -16.22 -4.99
C PRO A 221 -1.94 -16.52 -5.59
N LEU A 222 -0.86 -16.36 -4.82
CA LEU A 222 0.53 -16.46 -5.29
C LEU A 222 0.81 -17.75 -6.06
N ARG A 223 0.15 -18.86 -5.69
CA ARG A 223 0.30 -20.14 -6.41
C ARG A 223 -0.10 -20.07 -7.87
N ARG A 224 -1.04 -19.15 -8.22
CA ARG A 224 -1.47 -18.92 -9.61
C ARG A 224 -0.35 -18.32 -10.46
N TYR A 225 0.59 -17.62 -9.84
CA TYR A 225 1.64 -16.86 -10.51
C TYR A 225 2.97 -17.61 -10.59
N ARG A 226 2.98 -18.92 -10.28
CA ARG A 226 4.17 -19.76 -10.42
C ARG A 226 4.67 -19.73 -11.85
N GLY A 227 5.98 -19.53 -12.00
CA GLY A 227 6.63 -19.44 -13.31
C GLY A 227 6.68 -18.02 -13.90
N HIS A 228 6.01 -17.05 -13.28
CA HIS A 228 6.06 -15.64 -13.69
C HIS A 228 6.86 -14.80 -12.68
N ASN A 229 7.42 -13.70 -13.17
CA ASN A 229 8.23 -12.80 -12.36
C ASN A 229 7.59 -11.43 -12.18
N LEU A 230 6.63 -11.06 -13.02
CA LEU A 230 5.82 -9.84 -12.90
C LEU A 230 4.35 -10.22 -13.02
N VAL A 231 3.53 -9.71 -12.11
CA VAL A 231 2.06 -9.77 -12.19
C VAL A 231 1.55 -8.35 -12.17
N VAL A 232 0.79 -7.98 -13.18
CA VAL A 232 0.21 -6.64 -13.32
C VAL A 232 -1.23 -6.75 -13.81
N HIS A 233 -2.10 -5.85 -13.35
CA HIS A 233 -3.47 -5.83 -13.84
C HIS A 233 -3.51 -5.42 -15.30
N GLY A 234 -4.22 -6.19 -16.12
CA GLY A 234 -4.36 -5.92 -17.55
C GLY A 234 -5.00 -7.07 -18.31
N TRP A 235 -5.29 -6.82 -19.56
CA TRP A 235 -5.97 -7.78 -20.42
C TRP A 235 -5.04 -8.23 -21.53
N ALA A 236 -4.73 -9.53 -21.56
CA ALA A 236 -3.85 -10.13 -22.56
C ALA A 236 -4.35 -9.88 -23.99
N SER A 237 -5.66 -9.84 -24.21
CA SER A 237 -6.27 -9.50 -25.50
C SER A 237 -6.00 -8.06 -25.95
N LEU A 238 -5.91 -7.12 -25.00
CA LEU A 238 -5.61 -5.70 -25.30
C LEU A 238 -4.11 -5.45 -25.43
N VAL A 239 -3.30 -6.11 -24.60
CA VAL A 239 -1.83 -5.95 -24.65
C VAL A 239 -1.22 -6.71 -25.80
N TYR A 240 -1.65 -7.96 -26.05
CA TYR A 240 -1.00 -8.86 -27.02
C TYR A 240 -1.81 -9.11 -28.28
N GLY A 241 -3.14 -8.88 -28.25
CA GLY A 241 -4.08 -9.27 -29.27
C GLY A 241 -4.36 -8.23 -30.36
N ALA A 242 -3.62 -7.11 -30.37
CA ALA A 242 -3.81 -6.09 -31.38
C ALA A 242 -3.51 -6.65 -32.79
N THR A 243 -4.58 -7.05 -33.49
CA THR A 243 -4.53 -7.33 -34.94
C THR A 243 -4.11 -6.06 -35.69
N ALA A 244 -3.47 -6.23 -36.86
CA ALA A 244 -3.08 -5.11 -37.69
C ALA A 244 -4.30 -4.18 -37.92
N GLY A 245 -4.20 -2.93 -37.42
CA GLY A 245 -5.27 -1.92 -37.49
C GLY A 245 -6.07 -1.70 -36.21
N ALA A 246 -5.93 -2.50 -35.14
CA ALA A 246 -6.53 -2.20 -33.86
C ALA A 246 -5.73 -1.11 -33.13
N SER A 247 -6.44 -0.11 -32.60
CA SER A 247 -5.84 0.95 -31.78
C SER A 247 -5.24 0.34 -30.51
N ARG A 248 -3.94 0.56 -30.30
CA ARG A 248 -3.24 0.18 -29.07
C ARG A 248 -3.53 1.23 -28.00
N SER A 249 -3.87 0.79 -26.81
CA SER A 249 -4.13 1.66 -25.67
C SER A 249 -3.01 1.58 -24.64
N TRP A 250 -2.57 2.72 -24.14
CA TRP A 250 -1.62 2.78 -23.04
C TRP A 250 -2.27 2.40 -21.70
N THR A 251 -3.61 2.32 -21.64
CA THR A 251 -4.39 1.87 -20.49
C THR A 251 -4.75 0.38 -20.54
N SER A 252 -4.15 -0.40 -21.46
CA SER A 252 -4.38 -1.85 -21.56
C SER A 252 -3.89 -2.66 -20.34
N LEU A 253 -3.06 -2.06 -19.52
CA LEU A 253 -2.66 -2.51 -18.18
C LEU A 253 -2.52 -1.29 -17.25
N ASN A 254 -2.38 -1.54 -15.93
CA ASN A 254 -2.12 -0.48 -14.95
C ASN A 254 -0.82 -0.75 -14.18
N ALA A 255 0.09 0.24 -14.15
CA ALA A 255 1.40 0.16 -13.51
C ALA A 255 1.41 0.65 -12.05
N GLY A 256 0.25 0.99 -11.47
CA GLY A 256 0.14 1.48 -10.09
C GLY A 256 0.05 0.39 -9.03
N VAL A 257 -0.30 -0.85 -9.44
CA VAL A 257 -0.34 -2.01 -8.55
C VAL A 257 0.23 -3.22 -9.27
N PHE A 258 1.32 -3.79 -8.76
CA PHE A 258 1.92 -4.99 -9.33
C PHE A 258 2.74 -5.78 -8.32
N LEU A 259 2.86 -7.09 -8.55
CA LEU A 259 3.81 -7.97 -7.86
C LEU A 259 5.01 -8.20 -8.77
N ILE A 260 6.20 -8.08 -8.22
CA ILE A 260 7.44 -8.39 -8.92
C ILE A 260 8.29 -9.34 -8.06
N ARG A 261 8.79 -10.42 -8.66
CA ARG A 261 9.59 -11.42 -7.96
C ARG A 261 10.98 -10.86 -7.64
N ASN A 262 11.47 -11.12 -6.45
CA ASN A 262 12.82 -10.73 -6.07
C ASN A 262 13.85 -11.67 -6.70
N CYS A 263 14.28 -11.38 -7.92
CA CYS A 263 15.21 -12.19 -8.70
C CYS A 263 15.99 -11.35 -9.72
N GLN A 264 17.05 -11.92 -10.31
CA GLN A 264 17.88 -11.24 -11.30
C GLN A 264 17.07 -10.71 -12.49
N TRP A 265 16.16 -11.53 -13.04
CA TRP A 265 15.29 -11.12 -14.14
C TRP A 265 14.56 -9.80 -13.85
N SER A 266 14.09 -9.64 -12.61
CA SER A 266 13.34 -8.45 -12.21
C SER A 266 14.21 -7.20 -12.11
N LEU A 267 15.46 -7.36 -11.68
CA LEU A 267 16.44 -6.26 -11.68
C LEU A 267 16.75 -5.81 -13.10
N ASP A 268 17.02 -6.78 -13.99
CA ASP A 268 17.28 -6.51 -15.41
C ASP A 268 16.06 -5.87 -16.11
N PHE A 269 14.86 -6.34 -15.76
CA PHE A 269 13.61 -5.77 -16.24
C PHE A 269 13.43 -4.31 -15.80
N MET A 270 13.69 -4.00 -14.52
CA MET A 270 13.60 -2.63 -14.00
C MET A 270 14.66 -1.72 -14.62
N ASP A 271 15.85 -2.22 -14.93
CA ASP A 271 16.89 -1.45 -15.64
C ASP A 271 16.43 -1.09 -17.06
N ALA A 272 15.85 -2.06 -17.77
CA ALA A 272 15.28 -1.83 -19.11
C ALA A 272 14.07 -0.86 -19.06
N TRP A 273 13.25 -0.94 -18.01
CA TRP A 273 12.12 -0.03 -17.81
C TRP A 273 12.60 1.38 -17.51
N ALA A 274 13.55 1.53 -16.59
CA ALA A 274 14.15 2.81 -16.22
C ALA A 274 14.86 3.51 -17.39
N ALA A 275 15.36 2.75 -18.38
CA ALA A 275 15.99 3.31 -19.59
C ALA A 275 15.04 4.17 -20.44
N MET A 276 13.72 4.10 -20.20
CA MET A 276 12.73 4.98 -20.81
C MET A 276 12.35 6.16 -19.89
N GLY A 277 12.89 6.20 -18.68
CA GLY A 277 12.60 7.20 -17.65
C GLY A 277 13.51 8.43 -17.70
N PRO A 278 13.31 9.38 -16.76
CA PRO A 278 13.97 10.68 -16.77
C PRO A 278 15.50 10.67 -16.64
N ASP A 279 16.07 9.60 -16.11
CA ASP A 279 17.54 9.43 -16.03
C ASP A 279 18.18 9.11 -17.41
N SER A 280 17.36 8.70 -18.36
CA SER A 280 17.84 8.39 -19.71
C SER A 280 18.09 9.66 -20.50
N PRO A 281 19.24 9.79 -21.21
CA PRO A 281 19.45 10.87 -22.16
C PRO A 281 18.43 10.86 -23.31
N GLU A 282 17.79 9.72 -23.57
CA GLU A 282 16.77 9.50 -24.59
C GLU A 282 15.33 9.78 -24.10
N TYR A 283 15.14 10.28 -22.88
CA TYR A 283 13.83 10.45 -22.26
C TYR A 283 12.79 11.18 -23.14
N ARG A 284 13.21 12.31 -23.75
CA ARG A 284 12.33 13.06 -24.66
C ARG A 284 11.97 12.26 -25.91
N ARG A 285 12.94 11.51 -26.46
CA ARG A 285 12.71 10.62 -27.60
C ARG A 285 11.72 9.53 -27.23
N TRP A 286 11.85 8.93 -26.03
CA TRP A 286 10.90 7.95 -25.55
C TRP A 286 9.50 8.51 -25.42
N GLY A 287 9.33 9.73 -24.93
CA GLY A 287 8.03 10.41 -24.91
C GLY A 287 7.38 10.44 -26.29
N ALA A 288 8.13 10.89 -27.33
CA ALA A 288 7.63 10.94 -28.69
C ALA A 288 7.30 9.54 -29.28
N VAL A 289 8.13 8.53 -28.99
CA VAL A 289 7.89 7.13 -29.40
C VAL A 289 6.60 6.60 -28.79
N LEU A 290 6.42 6.78 -27.48
CA LEU A 290 5.24 6.29 -26.75
C LEU A 290 3.96 7.03 -27.19
N LYS A 291 4.05 8.35 -27.42
CA LYS A 291 2.93 9.14 -27.96
C LYS A 291 2.51 8.66 -29.35
N SER A 292 3.48 8.30 -30.19
CA SER A 292 3.20 7.73 -31.53
C SER A 292 2.66 6.32 -31.46
N ALA A 293 3.08 5.52 -30.47
CA ALA A 293 2.65 4.14 -30.32
C ALA A 293 1.21 3.99 -29.78
N PHE A 294 0.74 4.96 -29.00
CA PHE A 294 -0.56 4.94 -28.32
C PHE A 294 -1.39 6.19 -28.68
N GLN A 295 -2.43 6.01 -29.48
CA GLN A 295 -3.27 7.12 -29.95
C GLN A 295 -4.05 7.81 -28.84
N ASP A 296 -4.37 7.09 -27.79
CA ASP A 296 -5.10 7.56 -26.60
C ASP A 296 -4.19 8.17 -25.52
N LYS A 297 -2.88 8.24 -25.72
CA LYS A 297 -1.96 8.92 -24.82
C LYS A 297 -2.02 10.44 -25.04
N VAL A 298 -2.53 11.18 -24.04
CA VAL A 298 -2.81 12.61 -24.18
C VAL A 298 -1.62 13.51 -23.88
N PHE A 299 -0.63 13.08 -23.15
CA PHE A 299 0.56 13.83 -22.76
C PHE A 299 1.82 13.37 -23.48
N ASP A 300 2.82 14.24 -23.58
CA ASP A 300 4.00 14.05 -24.43
C ASP A 300 5.17 13.35 -23.72
N GLU A 301 5.23 13.40 -22.39
CA GLU A 301 6.32 12.80 -21.63
C GLU A 301 6.24 11.27 -21.66
N SER A 302 7.39 10.63 -21.51
CA SER A 302 7.46 9.21 -21.20
C SER A 302 6.96 8.97 -19.76
N ASP A 303 6.05 8.04 -19.57
CA ASP A 303 5.56 7.60 -18.28
C ASP A 303 5.79 6.10 -18.10
N ASP A 304 5.77 5.68 -16.85
CA ASP A 304 6.05 4.31 -16.46
C ASP A 304 5.05 3.30 -17.06
N GLN A 305 3.77 3.65 -17.12
CA GLN A 305 2.74 2.75 -17.64
C GLN A 305 2.83 2.55 -19.16
N SER A 306 2.92 3.64 -19.93
CA SER A 306 3.12 3.55 -21.38
C SER A 306 4.40 2.81 -21.73
N ALA A 307 5.49 3.07 -20.98
CA ALA A 307 6.75 2.36 -21.15
C ALA A 307 6.61 0.87 -20.91
N LEU A 308 5.91 0.48 -19.82
CA LEU A 308 5.65 -0.92 -19.50
C LEU A 308 4.84 -1.62 -20.61
N VAL A 309 3.75 -1.02 -21.07
CA VAL A 309 2.95 -1.55 -22.18
C VAL A 309 3.83 -1.71 -23.43
N TYR A 310 4.64 -0.68 -23.75
CA TYR A 310 5.50 -0.69 -24.93
C TYR A 310 6.54 -1.82 -24.89
N MET A 311 7.17 -2.06 -23.74
CA MET A 311 8.11 -3.16 -23.55
C MET A 311 7.48 -4.53 -23.83
N LEU A 312 6.22 -4.71 -23.47
CA LEU A 312 5.49 -5.97 -23.68
C LEU A 312 4.96 -6.14 -25.10
N LEU A 313 4.69 -5.03 -25.79
CA LEU A 313 4.18 -5.03 -27.17
C LEU A 313 5.22 -5.40 -28.19
N GLN A 314 6.52 -5.22 -27.92
CA GLN A 314 7.59 -5.46 -28.88
C GLN A 314 7.60 -6.92 -29.33
N SER A 315 7.67 -7.13 -30.65
CA SER A 315 7.83 -8.47 -31.21
C SER A 315 9.16 -9.07 -30.73
N GLY A 316 9.10 -10.27 -30.15
CA GLY A 316 10.28 -10.91 -29.55
C GLY A 316 10.73 -10.31 -28.21
N SER A 317 9.86 -9.57 -27.52
CA SER A 317 10.15 -9.06 -26.16
C SER A 317 10.64 -10.20 -25.26
N PRO A 318 11.84 -10.08 -24.65
CA PRO A 318 12.39 -11.10 -23.77
C PRO A 318 11.66 -11.17 -22.43
N TRP A 319 10.74 -10.23 -22.18
CA TRP A 319 10.05 -10.07 -20.91
C TRP A 319 8.69 -10.80 -20.85
N ARG A 320 8.04 -10.93 -22.00
CA ARG A 320 6.64 -11.32 -22.13
C ARG A 320 6.30 -12.65 -21.45
N ASP A 321 7.15 -13.66 -21.58
CA ASP A 321 6.90 -15.01 -21.06
C ASP A 321 6.94 -15.09 -19.53
N LYS A 322 7.49 -14.07 -18.87
CA LYS A 322 7.57 -13.97 -17.41
C LYS A 322 6.57 -12.99 -16.81
N VAL A 323 5.69 -12.41 -17.64
CA VAL A 323 4.66 -11.46 -17.20
C VAL A 323 3.28 -12.12 -17.22
N PHE A 324 2.59 -12.05 -16.09
CA PHE A 324 1.20 -12.48 -15.94
C PHE A 324 0.28 -11.25 -15.93
N LEU A 325 -0.63 -11.18 -16.88
CA LEU A 325 -1.66 -10.14 -16.92
C LEU A 325 -2.89 -10.64 -16.15
N GLU A 326 -3.12 -10.07 -14.97
CA GLU A 326 -4.22 -10.48 -14.08
C GLU A 326 -5.49 -9.71 -14.42
N SER A 327 -6.49 -10.42 -14.90
CA SER A 327 -7.82 -9.89 -15.21
C SER A 327 -8.96 -10.65 -14.52
N GLY A 328 -8.62 -11.67 -13.72
CA GLY A 328 -9.61 -12.55 -13.08
C GLY A 328 -10.25 -11.93 -11.84
N TYR A 329 -9.68 -10.86 -11.30
CA TYR A 329 -10.22 -10.07 -10.18
C TYR A 329 -9.64 -8.67 -10.21
N TYR A 330 -10.19 -7.74 -9.42
CA TYR A 330 -9.66 -6.38 -9.29
C TYR A 330 -8.33 -6.37 -8.51
N PHE A 331 -7.28 -6.92 -9.14
CA PHE A 331 -5.91 -6.78 -8.64
C PHE A 331 -5.49 -5.30 -8.61
N GLU A 332 -6.00 -4.55 -9.57
CA GLU A 332 -6.16 -3.10 -9.60
C GLU A 332 -7.54 -2.82 -10.19
N GLY A 333 -8.28 -1.88 -9.63
CA GLY A 333 -9.63 -1.55 -10.10
C GLY A 333 -9.85 -0.05 -10.19
N TYR A 334 -10.34 0.39 -11.32
CA TYR A 334 -10.61 1.80 -11.57
C TYR A 334 -11.74 2.32 -10.67
N TRP A 335 -11.45 3.33 -9.88
CA TRP A 335 -12.32 3.82 -8.81
C TRP A 335 -13.71 4.25 -9.26
N MET A 336 -13.84 4.86 -10.45
CA MET A 336 -15.15 5.31 -10.95
C MET A 336 -16.13 4.15 -11.23
N GLU A 337 -15.63 2.98 -11.57
CA GLU A 337 -16.45 1.78 -11.76
C GLU A 337 -16.84 1.14 -10.43
N ILE A 338 -16.13 1.43 -9.36
CA ILE A 338 -16.20 0.70 -8.09
C ILE A 338 -17.00 1.46 -7.03
N VAL A 339 -16.66 2.74 -6.78
CA VAL A 339 -17.17 3.45 -5.58
C VAL A 339 -18.68 3.58 -5.52
N GLY A 340 -19.36 3.70 -6.66
CA GLY A 340 -20.82 3.74 -6.74
C GLY A 340 -21.49 2.42 -6.32
N ARG A 341 -20.76 1.30 -6.33
CA ARG A 341 -21.28 -0.05 -6.05
C ARG A 341 -21.02 -0.52 -4.62
N LEU A 342 -20.15 0.15 -3.87
CA LEU A 342 -19.72 -0.29 -2.55
C LEU A 342 -20.89 -0.43 -1.56
N GLY A 343 -21.89 0.46 -1.63
CA GLY A 343 -23.11 0.36 -0.83
C GLY A 343 -23.88 -0.94 -1.10
N ASN A 344 -24.18 -1.23 -2.37
CA ASN A 344 -24.90 -2.44 -2.78
C ASN A 344 -24.13 -3.72 -2.42
N ILE A 345 -22.79 -3.68 -2.49
CA ILE A 345 -21.94 -4.79 -2.06
C ILE A 345 -22.08 -5.00 -0.55
N THR A 346 -22.04 -3.93 0.26
CA THR A 346 -22.24 -4.00 1.71
C THR A 346 -23.58 -4.64 2.04
N GLU A 347 -24.67 -4.16 1.45
CA GLU A 347 -26.02 -4.71 1.67
C GLU A 347 -26.12 -6.21 1.35
N ARG A 348 -25.44 -6.64 0.28
CA ARG A 348 -25.37 -8.07 -0.08
C ARG A 348 -24.64 -8.91 0.94
N TYR A 349 -23.52 -8.43 1.45
CA TYR A 349 -22.78 -9.13 2.51
C TYR A 349 -23.61 -9.20 3.80
N GLU A 350 -24.29 -8.13 4.18
CA GLU A 350 -25.19 -8.12 5.32
C GLU A 350 -26.38 -9.05 5.13
N ALA A 351 -26.98 -9.07 3.94
CA ALA A 351 -28.07 -10.02 3.61
C ALA A 351 -27.60 -11.48 3.71
N MET A 352 -26.37 -11.77 3.31
CA MET A 352 -25.78 -13.09 3.46
C MET A 352 -25.57 -13.46 4.95
N GLU A 353 -25.14 -12.51 5.77
CA GLU A 353 -24.97 -12.69 7.21
C GLU A 353 -26.28 -12.91 7.97
N ARG A 354 -27.42 -12.37 7.46
CA ARG A 354 -28.75 -12.55 8.05
C ARG A 354 -29.38 -13.91 7.74
N ARG A 355 -28.84 -14.69 6.79
CA ARG A 355 -29.39 -16.01 6.44
C ARG A 355 -29.36 -16.98 7.61
N PRO A 356 -30.35 -17.88 7.75
CA PRO A 356 -30.27 -18.97 8.69
C PRO A 356 -28.98 -19.81 8.46
N GLY A 357 -28.35 -20.23 9.52
CA GLY A 357 -27.09 -20.99 9.45
C GLY A 357 -25.81 -20.18 9.25
N SER A 358 -25.89 -18.86 9.03
CA SER A 358 -24.74 -17.98 8.80
C SER A 358 -24.09 -17.43 10.09
N ALA A 359 -24.29 -18.08 11.23
CA ALA A 359 -23.77 -17.60 12.53
C ALA A 359 -22.24 -17.39 12.53
N ALA A 360 -21.50 -18.27 11.83
CA ALA A 360 -20.05 -18.13 11.72
C ALA A 360 -19.61 -16.86 10.98
N LEU A 361 -20.43 -16.34 10.05
CA LEU A 361 -20.15 -15.10 9.31
C LEU A 361 -20.43 -13.86 10.14
N ARG A 362 -21.31 -13.97 11.14
CA ARG A 362 -21.66 -12.87 12.06
C ARG A 362 -20.71 -12.75 13.22
N ARG A 363 -19.99 -13.84 13.53
CA ARG A 363 -19.08 -13.86 14.65
C ARG A 363 -18.01 -12.78 14.48
N ARG A 364 -17.85 -11.95 15.50
CA ARG A 364 -16.72 -11.06 15.59
C ARG A 364 -15.46 -11.87 15.85
N HIS A 365 -14.38 -11.49 15.23
CA HIS A 365 -13.11 -12.18 15.34
C HIS A 365 -12.02 -11.19 15.67
N ALA A 366 -11.13 -11.60 16.57
CA ALA A 366 -9.87 -10.90 16.76
C ALA A 366 -8.93 -11.15 15.57
N GLU A 367 -7.89 -10.37 15.48
CA GLU A 367 -6.89 -10.45 14.41
C GLU A 367 -6.34 -11.88 14.22
N ALA A 368 -6.10 -12.60 15.32
CA ALA A 368 -5.63 -13.99 15.28
C ALA A 368 -6.60 -14.97 14.58
N GLU A 369 -7.90 -14.65 14.53
CA GLU A 369 -8.94 -15.47 13.90
C GLU A 369 -9.27 -14.98 12.47
N HIS A 370 -8.59 -13.95 11.97
CA HIS A 370 -8.90 -13.35 10.67
C HIS A 370 -8.85 -14.36 9.52
N VAL A 371 -7.83 -15.21 9.48
CA VAL A 371 -7.66 -16.21 8.40
C VAL A 371 -8.79 -17.23 8.35
N PRO A 372 -9.18 -17.88 9.47
CA PRO A 372 -10.34 -18.77 9.48
C PRO A 372 -11.64 -18.07 9.09
N HIS A 373 -11.86 -16.85 9.55
CA HIS A 373 -13.04 -16.06 9.21
C HIS A 373 -13.09 -15.73 7.70
N ALA A 374 -11.98 -15.28 7.12
CA ALA A 374 -11.88 -15.00 5.69
C ALA A 374 -12.13 -16.26 4.85
N ALA A 375 -11.62 -17.41 5.28
CA ALA A 375 -11.87 -18.70 4.62
C ALA A 375 -13.36 -19.08 4.66
N ALA A 376 -14.02 -18.95 5.81
CA ALA A 376 -15.45 -19.21 5.96
C ALA A 376 -16.29 -18.27 5.06
N ARG A 377 -15.94 -16.99 5.00
CA ARG A 377 -16.60 -16.00 4.13
C ARG A 377 -16.41 -16.34 2.65
N ASN A 378 -15.20 -16.69 2.24
CA ASN A 378 -14.93 -17.09 0.86
C ASN A 378 -15.72 -18.34 0.45
N ALA A 379 -15.84 -19.33 1.35
CA ALA A 379 -16.65 -20.53 1.11
C ALA A 379 -18.14 -20.17 0.96
N ALA A 380 -18.66 -19.29 1.81
CA ALA A 380 -20.05 -18.82 1.72
C ALA A 380 -20.32 -18.04 0.42
N LEU A 381 -19.40 -17.20 -0.03
CA LEU A 381 -19.49 -16.49 -1.31
C LEU A 381 -19.52 -17.48 -2.48
N ALA A 382 -18.65 -18.48 -2.50
CA ALA A 382 -18.62 -19.51 -3.53
C ALA A 382 -19.93 -20.33 -3.55
N GLY A 383 -20.43 -20.75 -2.38
CA GLY A 383 -21.69 -21.47 -2.25
C GLY A 383 -22.92 -20.68 -2.66
N ALA A 384 -22.85 -19.34 -2.56
CA ALA A 384 -23.90 -18.44 -2.99
C ALA A 384 -23.80 -18.02 -4.48
N GLY A 385 -22.78 -18.49 -5.23
CA GLY A 385 -22.49 -18.05 -6.58
C GLY A 385 -21.99 -16.60 -6.68
N LEU A 386 -21.49 -16.06 -5.58
CA LEU A 386 -21.04 -14.65 -5.46
C LEU A 386 -19.50 -14.51 -5.42
N ALA A 387 -18.79 -15.58 -5.77
CA ALA A 387 -17.32 -15.59 -5.69
C ALA A 387 -16.66 -14.76 -6.81
N GLU A 388 -17.38 -14.45 -7.89
CA GLU A 388 -16.84 -13.70 -9.01
C GLU A 388 -16.57 -12.25 -8.63
N SER A 389 -15.41 -11.78 -9.04
CA SER A 389 -14.97 -10.40 -8.98
C SER A 389 -15.14 -9.75 -10.38
N GLY A 390 -15.09 -8.44 -10.44
CA GLY A 390 -15.20 -7.71 -11.69
C GLY A 390 -16.49 -6.91 -11.80
N VAL A 391 -16.76 -6.33 -12.98
CA VAL A 391 -17.84 -5.36 -13.19
C VAL A 391 -19.21 -5.90 -12.80
N ASN A 392 -19.47 -7.18 -13.06
CA ASN A 392 -20.73 -7.85 -12.71
C ASN A 392 -20.65 -8.71 -11.44
N GLY A 393 -19.47 -8.79 -10.81
CA GLY A 393 -19.25 -9.59 -9.62
C GLY A 393 -19.80 -8.93 -8.36
N TRP A 394 -20.11 -9.75 -7.35
CA TRP A 394 -20.61 -9.33 -6.04
C TRP A 394 -19.56 -9.40 -4.96
N ARG A 395 -18.40 -9.98 -5.26
CA ARG A 395 -17.26 -9.95 -4.37
C ARG A 395 -16.78 -8.52 -4.22
N ARG A 396 -16.30 -8.17 -3.03
CA ARG A 396 -15.62 -6.90 -2.80
C ARG A 396 -14.49 -6.74 -3.82
N PRO A 397 -14.33 -5.58 -4.48
CA PRO A 397 -13.15 -5.28 -5.27
C PRO A 397 -11.92 -5.36 -4.36
N PHE A 398 -10.84 -6.02 -4.81
CA PHE A 398 -9.67 -6.16 -3.96
C PHE A 398 -8.95 -4.83 -3.77
N VAL A 399 -8.62 -4.16 -4.86
CA VAL A 399 -8.02 -2.82 -4.84
C VAL A 399 -8.90 -1.84 -5.60
N THR A 400 -9.13 -0.68 -5.02
CA THR A 400 -9.74 0.49 -5.67
C THR A 400 -8.69 1.56 -5.83
N HIS A 401 -8.27 1.83 -7.06
CA HIS A 401 -7.18 2.72 -7.38
C HIS A 401 -7.69 4.05 -7.92
N PHE A 402 -7.32 5.15 -7.26
CA PHE A 402 -7.77 6.50 -7.56
C PHE A 402 -6.87 7.20 -8.58
N THR A 403 -6.60 6.51 -9.70
CA THR A 403 -5.81 7.07 -10.79
C THR A 403 -6.35 8.42 -11.22
N GLY A 404 -5.45 9.40 -11.29
CA GLY A 404 -5.82 10.77 -11.64
C GLY A 404 -6.44 11.59 -10.51
N CYS A 405 -6.50 11.06 -9.27
CA CYS A 405 -6.85 11.80 -8.07
C CYS A 405 -5.64 11.88 -7.13
N GLN A 406 -4.95 13.00 -7.10
CA GLN A 406 -3.75 13.20 -6.27
C GLN A 406 -4.12 13.92 -4.96
N PRO A 407 -4.34 13.22 -3.84
CA PRO A 407 -4.87 13.83 -2.62
C PRO A 407 -3.90 14.85 -2.02
N CYS A 408 -2.60 14.63 -2.18
CA CYS A 408 -1.59 15.47 -1.57
C CYS A 408 -1.35 16.77 -2.31
N SER A 409 -1.16 16.72 -3.62
CA SER A 409 -0.95 17.92 -4.46
C SER A 409 -2.26 18.62 -4.86
N GLY A 410 -3.38 17.93 -4.74
CA GLY A 410 -4.67 18.36 -5.26
C GLY A 410 -4.76 18.29 -6.80
N HIS A 411 -3.73 17.80 -7.48
CA HIS A 411 -3.78 17.58 -8.93
C HIS A 411 -4.75 16.45 -9.25
N ARG A 412 -5.54 16.64 -10.29
CA ARG A 412 -6.52 15.67 -10.76
C ARG A 412 -6.66 15.72 -12.27
N ASN A 413 -7.13 14.62 -12.82
CA ASN A 413 -7.52 14.59 -14.22
C ASN A 413 -8.63 15.64 -14.46
N GLU A 414 -8.58 16.35 -15.57
CA GLU A 414 -9.52 17.41 -15.93
C GLU A 414 -10.98 16.95 -15.98
N HIS A 415 -11.21 15.66 -16.22
CA HIS A 415 -12.55 15.04 -16.24
C HIS A 415 -13.12 14.78 -14.85
N TYR A 416 -12.35 14.96 -13.77
CA TYR A 416 -12.78 14.71 -12.40
C TYR A 416 -13.02 16.04 -11.68
N THR A 417 -14.04 16.08 -10.81
CA THR A 417 -14.18 17.15 -9.84
C THR A 417 -13.37 16.81 -8.58
N GLY A 418 -12.90 17.85 -7.85
CA GLY A 418 -12.24 17.62 -6.56
C GLY A 418 -13.17 16.89 -5.59
N ALA A 419 -14.44 17.31 -5.55
CA ALA A 419 -15.45 16.70 -4.69
C ALA A 419 -15.66 15.21 -5.01
N SER A 420 -15.64 14.80 -6.29
CA SER A 420 -15.79 13.39 -6.66
C SER A 420 -14.58 12.54 -6.24
N CYS A 421 -13.35 13.06 -6.36
CA CYS A 421 -12.14 12.40 -5.86
C CYS A 421 -12.20 12.21 -4.33
N ASP A 422 -12.48 13.29 -3.60
CA ASP A 422 -12.49 13.28 -2.14
C ASP A 422 -13.61 12.38 -1.59
N GLU A 423 -14.82 12.48 -2.14
CA GLU A 423 -15.95 11.62 -1.77
C GLU A 423 -15.66 10.15 -2.11
N GLY A 424 -15.13 9.90 -3.29
CA GLY A 424 -14.79 8.55 -3.73
C GLY A 424 -13.77 7.89 -2.80
N MET A 425 -12.66 8.59 -2.49
CA MET A 425 -11.64 8.10 -1.57
C MET A 425 -12.20 7.85 -0.17
N ARG A 426 -12.96 8.80 0.35
CA ARG A 426 -13.56 8.69 1.69
C ARG A 426 -14.51 7.50 1.76
N ARG A 427 -15.35 7.29 0.74
CA ARG A 427 -16.25 6.15 0.63
C ARG A 427 -15.51 4.81 0.58
N ALA A 428 -14.46 4.71 -0.22
CA ALA A 428 -13.64 3.50 -0.31
C ALA A 428 -12.86 3.21 0.97
N LEU A 429 -12.30 4.24 1.60
CA LEU A 429 -11.60 4.12 2.87
C LEU A 429 -12.53 3.71 4.00
N ASN A 430 -13.73 4.29 4.11
CA ASN A 430 -14.73 3.90 5.11
C ASN A 430 -15.22 2.47 4.88
N PHE A 431 -15.43 2.07 3.60
CA PHE A 431 -15.80 0.71 3.27
C PHE A 431 -14.75 -0.33 3.70
N ALA A 432 -13.47 -0.03 3.50
CA ALA A 432 -12.38 -0.89 3.93
C ALA A 432 -12.23 -0.90 5.47
N ASP A 433 -12.27 0.28 6.10
CA ASP A 433 -12.11 0.44 7.54
C ASP A 433 -13.25 -0.23 8.32
N ASP A 434 -14.48 -0.20 7.81
CA ASP A 434 -15.61 -0.93 8.38
C ASP A 434 -15.33 -2.43 8.58
N GLN A 435 -14.59 -3.05 7.68
CA GLN A 435 -14.25 -4.47 7.78
C GLN A 435 -13.30 -4.73 8.95
N VAL A 436 -12.38 -3.81 9.20
CA VAL A 436 -11.46 -3.85 10.36
C VAL A 436 -12.21 -3.53 11.65
N LEU A 437 -13.01 -2.47 11.66
CA LEU A 437 -13.78 -2.03 12.83
C LEU A 437 -14.75 -3.12 13.32
N ARG A 438 -15.39 -3.85 12.41
CA ARG A 438 -16.32 -4.94 12.76
C ARG A 438 -15.67 -6.04 13.58
N ALA A 439 -14.39 -6.34 13.35
CA ALA A 439 -13.65 -7.29 14.19
C ALA A 439 -13.56 -6.83 15.65
N TYR A 440 -13.61 -5.52 15.90
CA TYR A 440 -13.55 -4.91 17.23
C TYR A 440 -14.91 -4.47 17.76
N GLY A 441 -16.00 -4.72 17.03
CA GLY A 441 -17.36 -4.40 17.46
C GLY A 441 -17.80 -2.96 17.18
N PHE A 442 -17.28 -2.36 16.12
CA PHE A 442 -17.63 -1.01 15.68
C PHE A 442 -17.92 -0.98 14.19
N ARG A 443 -18.52 0.09 13.72
CA ARG A 443 -18.75 0.40 12.30
C ARG A 443 -18.85 1.91 12.09
N HIS A 444 -18.67 2.36 10.87
CA HIS A 444 -19.05 3.72 10.47
C HIS A 444 -20.57 3.91 10.51
N ALA A 445 -21.02 5.10 10.87
CA ALA A 445 -22.45 5.44 10.87
C ALA A 445 -23.07 5.45 9.46
N GLY A 446 -22.27 5.67 8.44
CA GLY A 446 -22.64 5.66 7.02
C GLY A 446 -21.44 5.70 6.10
N PRO A 447 -21.63 5.50 4.78
CA PRO A 447 -20.53 5.39 3.80
C PRO A 447 -19.59 6.60 3.73
N LEU A 448 -20.10 7.78 4.07
CA LEU A 448 -19.35 9.05 4.06
C LEU A 448 -19.15 9.64 5.45
N SER A 449 -19.64 8.97 6.50
CA SER A 449 -19.48 9.42 7.88
C SER A 449 -18.14 8.95 8.44
N ASP A 450 -17.41 9.85 9.06
CA ASP A 450 -16.23 9.50 9.86
C ASP A 450 -16.61 9.12 11.30
N ASP A 451 -17.89 9.29 11.68
CA ASP A 451 -18.41 8.86 12.98
C ASP A 451 -18.41 7.34 13.07
N VAL A 452 -17.94 6.83 14.19
CA VAL A 452 -17.89 5.40 14.51
C VAL A 452 -18.92 5.12 15.61
N GLN A 453 -19.74 4.09 15.40
CA GLN A 453 -20.74 3.64 16.37
C GLN A 453 -20.55 2.18 16.77
N PRO A 454 -20.98 1.76 17.95
CA PRO A 454 -20.92 0.36 18.35
C PRO A 454 -21.70 -0.54 17.40
N LEU A 455 -21.16 -1.72 17.13
CA LEU A 455 -21.84 -2.79 16.43
C LEU A 455 -22.33 -3.79 17.49
N PRO A 456 -23.65 -4.05 17.61
CA PRO A 456 -24.19 -4.99 18.57
C PRO A 456 -23.55 -6.39 18.44
N PHE A 457 -23.45 -7.12 19.54
CA PHE A 457 -22.81 -8.44 19.54
C PHE A 457 -23.56 -9.43 18.65
N ASP A 458 -24.86 -9.34 18.57
CA ASP A 458 -25.77 -10.17 17.77
C ASP A 458 -26.07 -9.59 16.38
N TYR A 459 -25.27 -8.59 15.95
CA TYR A 459 -25.42 -8.00 14.62
C TYR A 459 -25.19 -9.02 13.50
N PRO A 460 -25.97 -8.97 12.43
CA PRO A 460 -27.23 -8.23 12.32
C PRO A 460 -28.32 -8.90 13.17
N ALA A 461 -28.93 -8.12 14.04
CA ALA A 461 -30.09 -8.60 14.80
C ALA A 461 -31.13 -9.16 13.84
N ALA A 462 -31.74 -10.30 14.20
CA ALA A 462 -32.90 -10.78 13.48
C ALA A 462 -33.94 -9.66 13.46
N ALA A 463 -34.40 -9.27 12.28
CA ALA A 463 -35.54 -8.35 12.22
C ALA A 463 -36.66 -8.98 13.05
N SER A 464 -37.04 -8.31 14.15
CA SER A 464 -38.23 -8.68 14.91
C SER A 464 -39.41 -8.67 13.94
N GLN A 465 -39.94 -9.87 13.68
CA GLN A 465 -41.13 -10.04 12.88
C GLN A 465 -42.33 -9.38 13.54
#